data_f1e11b863f3da02ce4360b65fe19e3cc
#
_entry.id   f1e11b863f3da02ce4360b65fe19e3cc
#
_cell.length_a   1.000
_cell.length_b   1.000
_cell.length_c   1.000
_cell.angle_alpha   90.00
_cell.angle_beta   90.00
_cell.angle_gamma   90.00
#
_symmetry.space_group_name_H-M   'P 1'
#
loop_
_entity.id
_entity.type
_entity.pdbx_description
1 polymer ?
#
loop_
_entity_poly.entity_id
_entity_poly.type
_entity_poly.pdbx_seq_one_letter_code
_entity_poly.pdbx_strand_id
1 'polypeptide(L)'
;KIKVCFSNTANQRMLENMRLLFLNKGLIMERYITFDSIIDEILTSMEIAATEKIDVNADISELVNSIIKNRMEKRASDIHIEPLENLLRVRYRIDGQLVTAVEIEKEKQTQIIGRLKAISNMHQEKQESQDGRILAYPDYNIRVSSQKNVYGEKFVLRLLKKNGNIRQIFELGFPNDEQLVRKCFNKKNCITIVAAPTGEGKTTTLYSIIDYLNRPQINITTIEDPVEIRIDGLNQIEMDSKTTFSDSLRTVLRQDPDIILVGEIRDRETAE
;
A
#
# COMPACT_ATOMS: atom_id res chain seq x y z
N LYS A 1 -15.57 -17.72 30.64
CA LYS A 1 -14.11 -17.53 30.53
C LYS A 1 -13.79 -17.00 29.14
N ILE A 2 -12.90 -16.00 29.06
CA ILE A 2 -12.36 -15.48 27.81
C ILE A 2 -10.88 -15.78 27.78
N LYS A 3 -10.38 -16.39 26.71
CA LYS A 3 -8.95 -16.60 26.47
C LYS A 3 -8.41 -15.39 25.71
N VAL A 4 -7.35 -14.79 26.20
CA VAL A 4 -6.71 -13.64 25.58
C VAL A 4 -5.23 -13.95 25.36
N CYS A 5 -4.81 -13.89 24.08
CA CYS A 5 -3.43 -14.06 23.70
C CYS A 5 -2.74 -12.69 23.66
N PHE A 6 -1.53 -12.63 24.21
CA PHE A 6 -0.71 -11.42 24.23
C PHE A 6 0.66 -11.72 23.64
N SER A 7 1.25 -10.70 23.04
CA SER A 7 2.66 -10.72 22.72
C SER A 7 3.52 -10.49 23.96
N ASN A 8 4.79 -10.86 23.89
CA ASN A 8 5.74 -10.64 24.97
C ASN A 8 6.00 -9.14 25.29
N THR A 9 5.57 -8.25 24.38
CA THR A 9 5.72 -6.78 24.50
C THR A 9 4.51 -6.08 25.11
N ALA A 10 3.46 -6.83 25.48
CA ALA A 10 2.23 -6.25 25.99
C ALA A 10 2.46 -5.47 27.32
N ASN A 11 1.97 -4.23 27.35
CA ASN A 11 2.07 -3.35 28.52
C ASN A 11 1.21 -3.89 29.68
N GLN A 12 1.83 -4.13 30.84
CA GLN A 12 1.13 -4.66 32.03
C GLN A 12 -0.09 -3.82 32.46
N ARG A 13 -0.01 -2.50 32.30
CA ARG A 13 -1.12 -1.60 32.64
C ARG A 13 -2.33 -1.81 31.71
N MET A 14 -2.08 -2.08 30.43
CA MET A 14 -3.12 -2.41 29.46
C MET A 14 -3.78 -3.75 29.80
N LEU A 15 -2.99 -4.75 30.21
CA LEU A 15 -3.48 -6.07 30.61
C LEU A 15 -4.39 -5.99 31.85
N GLU A 16 -4.03 -5.17 32.83
CA GLU A 16 -4.83 -4.98 34.03
C GLU A 16 -6.15 -4.24 33.73
N ASN A 17 -6.13 -3.22 32.89
CA ASN A 17 -7.33 -2.53 32.43
C ASN A 17 -8.29 -3.48 31.70
N MET A 18 -7.79 -4.34 30.83
CA MET A 18 -8.60 -5.36 30.16
C MET A 18 -9.20 -6.36 31.15
N ARG A 19 -8.42 -6.81 32.13
CA ARG A 19 -8.90 -7.69 33.19
C ARG A 19 -10.08 -7.08 33.94
N LEU A 20 -9.97 -5.81 34.33
CA LEU A 20 -11.03 -5.08 35.03
C LEU A 20 -12.30 -4.92 34.15
N LEU A 21 -12.12 -4.64 32.86
CA LEU A 21 -13.22 -4.55 31.90
C LEU A 21 -13.99 -5.88 31.76
N PHE A 22 -13.30 -7.01 31.70
CA PHE A 22 -13.93 -8.33 31.64
C PHE A 22 -14.58 -8.74 32.96
N LEU A 23 -13.94 -8.44 34.09
CA LEU A 23 -14.49 -8.67 35.41
C LEU A 23 -15.82 -7.91 35.62
N ASN A 24 -15.90 -6.65 35.19
CA ASN A 24 -17.12 -5.83 35.25
C ASN A 24 -18.26 -6.41 34.38
N LYS A 25 -17.94 -7.24 33.40
CA LYS A 25 -18.91 -7.99 32.59
C LYS A 25 -19.15 -9.42 33.07
N GLY A 26 -18.68 -9.79 34.26
CA GLY A 26 -18.82 -11.14 34.84
C GLY A 26 -17.97 -12.20 34.13
N LEU A 27 -16.95 -11.81 33.40
CA LEU A 27 -16.11 -12.70 32.60
C LEU A 27 -14.72 -12.87 33.23
N ILE A 28 -14.21 -14.09 33.28
CA ILE A 28 -12.88 -14.43 33.77
C ILE A 28 -11.92 -14.48 32.57
N MET A 29 -10.85 -13.70 32.61
CA MET A 29 -9.82 -13.65 31.58
C MET A 29 -8.71 -14.68 31.87
N GLU A 30 -8.48 -15.59 30.94
CA GLU A 30 -7.33 -16.50 30.92
C GLU A 30 -6.26 -15.90 29.99
N ARG A 31 -5.02 -15.81 30.46
CA ARG A 31 -3.90 -15.18 29.72
C ARG A 31 -3.04 -16.24 29.06
N TYR A 32 -2.71 -16.01 27.79
CA TYR A 32 -1.77 -16.83 27.04
C TYR A 32 -0.71 -15.92 26.42
N ILE A 33 0.56 -16.33 26.47
CA ILE A 33 1.67 -15.62 25.82
C ILE A 33 1.97 -16.35 24.51
N THR A 34 2.11 -15.59 23.43
CA THR A 34 2.50 -16.11 22.12
C THR A 34 3.41 -15.11 21.39
N PHE A 35 3.96 -15.49 20.27
CA PHE A 35 4.76 -14.59 19.43
C PHE A 35 3.86 -13.60 18.67
N ASP A 36 4.36 -12.37 18.44
CA ASP A 36 3.65 -11.34 17.68
C ASP A 36 3.22 -11.85 16.30
N SER A 37 4.09 -12.59 15.62
CA SER A 37 3.80 -13.19 14.31
C SER A 37 2.59 -14.14 14.31
N ILE A 38 2.35 -14.86 15.40
CA ILE A 38 1.19 -15.74 15.53
C ILE A 38 -0.09 -14.94 15.77
N ILE A 39 0.00 -13.85 16.54
CA ILE A 39 -1.15 -12.94 16.74
C ILE A 39 -1.52 -12.29 15.40
N ASP A 40 -0.55 -11.78 14.67
CA ASP A 40 -0.76 -11.15 13.36
C ASP A 40 -1.35 -12.15 12.35
N GLU A 41 -0.87 -13.39 12.33
CA GLU A 41 -1.42 -14.46 11.49
C GLU A 41 -2.88 -14.76 11.83
N ILE A 42 -3.23 -14.86 13.13
CA ILE A 42 -4.61 -15.09 13.59
C ILE A 42 -5.50 -13.90 13.24
N LEU A 43 -5.07 -12.67 13.51
CA LEU A 43 -5.83 -11.45 13.20
C LEU A 43 -6.06 -11.33 11.69
N THR A 44 -5.04 -11.55 10.89
CA THR A 44 -5.13 -11.54 9.43
C THR A 44 -6.11 -12.61 8.92
N SER A 45 -6.06 -13.81 9.49
CA SER A 45 -6.99 -14.90 9.12
C SER A 45 -8.44 -14.60 9.52
N MET A 46 -8.67 -13.95 10.66
CA MET A 46 -9.99 -13.52 11.12
C MET A 46 -10.56 -12.40 10.25
N GLU A 47 -9.76 -11.43 9.83
CA GLU A 47 -10.17 -10.38 8.90
C GLU A 47 -10.55 -10.95 7.54
N ILE A 48 -9.85 -11.97 7.07
CA ILE A 48 -10.19 -12.66 5.82
C ILE A 48 -11.51 -13.44 5.96
N ALA A 49 -11.74 -14.08 7.09
CA ALA A 49 -12.97 -14.83 7.34
C ALA A 49 -14.22 -13.93 7.50
N ALA A 50 -14.04 -12.68 7.90
CA ALA A 50 -15.12 -11.72 8.13
C ALA A 50 -15.63 -11.00 6.86
N THR A 51 -14.95 -11.16 5.71
CA THR A 51 -15.36 -10.54 4.44
C THR A 51 -16.25 -11.46 3.61
N GLU A 52 -17.02 -10.86 2.70
CA GLU A 52 -17.85 -11.60 1.74
C GLU A 52 -17.01 -12.67 1.04
N LYS A 53 -17.53 -13.90 1.03
CA LYS A 53 -16.89 -15.01 0.30
C LYS A 53 -16.89 -14.70 -1.19
N ILE A 54 -15.71 -14.77 -1.81
CA ILE A 54 -15.58 -14.66 -3.27
C ILE A 54 -16.33 -15.86 -3.87
N ASP A 55 -17.37 -15.59 -4.64
CA ASP A 55 -18.10 -16.64 -5.36
C ASP A 55 -17.29 -17.08 -6.58
N VAL A 56 -16.63 -18.23 -6.45
CA VAL A 56 -15.85 -18.84 -7.54
C VAL A 56 -16.70 -19.32 -8.73
N ASN A 57 -18.01 -19.45 -8.55
CA ASN A 57 -18.93 -19.88 -9.60
C ASN A 57 -19.59 -18.71 -10.35
N ALA A 58 -19.36 -17.48 -9.91
CA ALA A 58 -19.82 -16.29 -10.60
C ALA A 58 -19.23 -16.19 -12.03
N ASP A 59 -19.82 -15.34 -12.85
CA ASP A 59 -19.25 -14.97 -14.16
C ASP A 59 -17.81 -14.43 -13.99
N ILE A 60 -16.97 -14.68 -14.98
CA ILE A 60 -15.54 -14.31 -14.93
C ILE A 60 -15.33 -12.83 -14.64
N SER A 61 -16.18 -11.96 -15.21
CA SER A 61 -16.10 -10.51 -14.98
C SER A 61 -16.46 -10.16 -13.53
N GLU A 62 -17.48 -10.78 -12.97
CA GLU A 62 -17.90 -10.61 -11.58
C GLU A 62 -16.86 -11.19 -10.61
N LEU A 63 -16.30 -12.36 -10.93
CA LEU A 63 -15.25 -13.00 -10.14
C LEU A 63 -14.01 -12.10 -10.05
N VAL A 64 -13.50 -11.59 -11.16
CA VAL A 64 -12.34 -10.67 -11.19
C VAL A 64 -12.65 -9.38 -10.43
N ASN A 65 -13.84 -8.82 -10.61
CA ASN A 65 -14.26 -7.62 -9.89
C ASN A 65 -14.38 -7.87 -8.38
N SER A 66 -14.91 -9.02 -7.96
CA SER A 66 -15.04 -9.38 -6.54
C SER A 66 -13.67 -9.57 -5.89
N ILE A 67 -12.71 -10.19 -6.58
CA ILE A 67 -11.32 -10.31 -6.12
C ILE A 67 -10.72 -8.91 -5.86
N ILE A 68 -10.90 -7.97 -6.80
CA ILE A 68 -10.35 -6.62 -6.67
C ILE A 68 -11.06 -5.84 -5.55
N LYS A 69 -12.39 -5.87 -5.48
CA LYS A 69 -13.18 -5.17 -4.46
C LYS A 69 -12.92 -5.69 -3.05
N ASN A 70 -12.92 -7.02 -2.88
CA ASN A 70 -12.64 -7.67 -1.59
C ASN A 70 -11.29 -7.25 -1.01
N ARG A 71 -10.27 -7.08 -1.88
CA ARG A 71 -8.98 -6.55 -1.49
C ARG A 71 -9.05 -5.09 -1.00
N MET A 72 -9.87 -4.23 -1.64
CA MET A 72 -10.01 -2.82 -1.24
C MET A 72 -10.56 -2.68 0.17
N GLU A 73 -11.49 -3.54 0.55
CA GLU A 73 -12.07 -3.59 1.89
C GLU A 73 -11.05 -4.04 2.94
N LYS A 74 -10.15 -4.95 2.59
CA LYS A 74 -9.12 -5.51 3.50
C LYS A 74 -7.86 -4.67 3.64
N ARG A 75 -7.76 -3.52 3.00
CA ARG A 75 -6.56 -2.66 3.01
C ARG A 75 -5.26 -3.36 2.60
N ALA A 76 -5.37 -4.45 1.83
CA ALA A 76 -4.18 -5.14 1.35
C ALA A 76 -3.41 -4.26 0.34
N SER A 77 -2.11 -4.34 0.23
CA SER A 77 -1.30 -3.55 -0.71
C SER A 77 -1.33 -4.13 -2.13
N ASP A 78 -1.27 -5.44 -2.23
CA ASP A 78 -1.15 -6.14 -3.51
C ASP A 78 -2.08 -7.34 -3.60
N ILE A 79 -2.49 -7.69 -4.83
CA ILE A 79 -3.14 -8.94 -5.19
C ILE A 79 -2.16 -9.75 -6.02
N HIS A 80 -1.90 -10.99 -5.62
CA HIS A 80 -1.12 -11.95 -6.39
C HIS A 80 -2.07 -13.01 -6.96
N ILE A 81 -2.08 -13.18 -8.29
CA ILE A 81 -2.85 -14.19 -9.01
C ILE A 81 -1.84 -15.14 -9.63
N GLU A 82 -1.76 -16.35 -9.09
CA GLU A 82 -0.65 -17.26 -9.30
C GLU A 82 -1.12 -18.58 -9.89
N PRO A 83 -0.79 -18.87 -11.15
CA PRO A 83 -0.98 -20.20 -11.73
C PRO A 83 -0.11 -21.23 -11.03
N LEU A 84 -0.73 -22.29 -10.57
CA LEU A 84 -0.10 -23.50 -10.05
C LEU A 84 -0.41 -24.69 -10.97
N GLU A 85 0.12 -25.86 -10.63
CA GLU A 85 -0.08 -27.06 -11.44
C GLU A 85 -1.55 -27.40 -11.66
N ASN A 86 -2.35 -27.42 -10.58
CA ASN A 86 -3.73 -27.90 -10.60
C ASN A 86 -4.79 -26.82 -10.32
N LEU A 87 -4.37 -25.58 -9.99
CA LEU A 87 -5.29 -24.50 -9.64
C LEU A 87 -4.69 -23.12 -9.91
N LEU A 88 -5.54 -22.09 -9.86
CA LEU A 88 -5.15 -20.69 -9.84
C LEU A 88 -5.34 -20.15 -8.41
N ARG A 89 -4.26 -19.74 -7.75
CA ARG A 89 -4.29 -19.21 -6.38
C ARG A 89 -4.28 -17.70 -6.38
N VAL A 90 -5.20 -17.12 -5.63
CA VAL A 90 -5.23 -15.67 -5.35
C VAL A 90 -4.79 -15.42 -3.92
N ARG A 91 -3.80 -14.55 -3.75
CA ARG A 91 -3.30 -14.13 -2.44
C ARG A 91 -3.34 -12.61 -2.32
N TYR A 92 -3.63 -12.13 -1.13
CA TYR A 92 -3.52 -10.72 -0.78
C TYR A 92 -2.29 -10.48 0.08
N ARG A 93 -1.62 -9.34 -0.13
CA ARG A 93 -0.57 -8.87 0.79
C ARG A 93 -1.20 -7.91 1.79
N ILE A 94 -1.32 -8.35 3.03
CA ILE A 94 -1.90 -7.60 4.14
C ILE A 94 -0.79 -7.45 5.18
N ASP A 95 -0.49 -6.22 5.59
CA ASP A 95 0.56 -5.89 6.58
C ASP A 95 1.90 -6.62 6.30
N GLY A 96 2.28 -6.64 5.03
CA GLY A 96 3.53 -7.28 4.56
C GLY A 96 3.45 -8.80 4.35
N GLN A 97 2.43 -9.49 4.85
CA GLN A 97 2.27 -10.94 4.71
C GLN A 97 1.36 -11.33 3.54
N LEU A 98 1.67 -12.45 2.89
CA LEU A 98 0.83 -13.01 1.83
C LEU A 98 -0.15 -14.04 2.40
N VAL A 99 -1.45 -13.77 2.23
CA VAL A 99 -2.54 -14.61 2.71
C VAL A 99 -3.38 -15.11 1.55
N THR A 100 -3.69 -16.39 1.53
CA THR A 100 -4.56 -16.99 0.49
C THR A 100 -5.99 -16.48 0.66
N ALA A 101 -6.52 -15.82 -0.37
CA ALA A 101 -7.88 -15.33 -0.41
C ALA A 101 -8.85 -16.35 -1.00
N VAL A 102 -8.48 -16.95 -2.12
CA VAL A 102 -9.28 -17.96 -2.81
C VAL A 102 -8.41 -18.82 -3.73
N GLU A 103 -8.81 -20.08 -3.89
CA GLU A 103 -8.29 -21.03 -4.88
C GLU A 103 -9.38 -21.31 -5.91
N ILE A 104 -9.01 -21.26 -7.18
CA ILE A 104 -9.92 -21.33 -8.32
C ILE A 104 -9.48 -22.50 -9.20
N GLU A 105 -10.44 -23.20 -9.78
CA GLU A 105 -10.18 -24.32 -10.69
C GLU A 105 -9.34 -23.89 -11.90
N LYS A 106 -8.43 -24.77 -12.33
CA LYS A 106 -7.48 -24.52 -13.43
C LYS A 106 -8.16 -24.14 -14.74
N GLU A 107 -9.33 -24.68 -14.99
CA GLU A 107 -10.13 -24.47 -16.20
C GLU A 107 -10.51 -22.99 -16.41
N LYS A 108 -10.69 -22.24 -15.33
CA LYS A 108 -11.02 -20.82 -15.38
C LYS A 108 -9.80 -19.90 -15.60
N GLN A 109 -8.58 -20.44 -15.51
CA GLN A 109 -7.34 -19.65 -15.57
C GLN A 109 -7.27 -18.81 -16.83
N THR A 110 -7.46 -19.38 -18.02
CA THR A 110 -7.33 -18.67 -19.30
C THR A 110 -8.30 -17.52 -19.41
N GLN A 111 -9.55 -17.71 -18.95
CA GLN A 111 -10.57 -16.68 -18.99
C GLN A 111 -10.27 -15.53 -18.01
N ILE A 112 -9.81 -15.85 -16.79
CA ILE A 112 -9.42 -14.84 -15.79
C ILE A 112 -8.22 -14.02 -16.29
N ILE A 113 -7.20 -14.68 -16.84
CA ILE A 113 -6.02 -14.01 -17.43
C ILE A 113 -6.43 -13.10 -18.59
N GLY A 114 -7.27 -13.60 -19.51
CA GLY A 114 -7.82 -12.80 -20.61
C GLY A 114 -8.58 -11.58 -20.10
N ARG A 115 -9.42 -11.73 -19.09
CA ARG A 115 -10.16 -10.62 -18.48
C ARG A 115 -9.21 -9.60 -17.83
N LEU A 116 -8.19 -10.04 -17.07
CA LEU A 116 -7.20 -9.16 -16.48
C LEU A 116 -6.44 -8.36 -17.52
N LYS A 117 -5.98 -8.99 -18.60
CA LYS A 117 -5.33 -8.30 -19.73
C LYS A 117 -6.24 -7.26 -20.35
N ALA A 118 -7.51 -7.60 -20.58
CA ALA A 118 -8.48 -6.69 -21.18
C ALA A 118 -8.69 -5.43 -20.33
N ILE A 119 -8.91 -5.57 -19.01
CA ILE A 119 -9.19 -4.44 -18.14
C ILE A 119 -7.94 -3.61 -17.78
N SER A 120 -6.73 -4.17 -17.96
CA SER A 120 -5.45 -3.49 -17.72
C SER A 120 -4.80 -2.93 -18.98
N ASN A 121 -5.51 -3.01 -20.14
CA ASN A 121 -5.04 -2.55 -21.44
C ASN A 121 -3.72 -3.22 -21.89
N MET A 122 -3.59 -4.52 -21.62
CA MET A 122 -2.48 -5.36 -22.05
C MET A 122 -2.79 -6.10 -23.35
N HIS A 123 -1.76 -6.50 -24.09
CA HIS A 123 -1.92 -7.31 -25.29
C HIS A 123 -2.35 -8.73 -24.95
N GLN A 124 -3.46 -9.20 -25.53
CA GLN A 124 -4.06 -10.50 -25.23
C GLN A 124 -3.16 -11.68 -25.62
N GLU A 125 -2.55 -11.61 -26.79
CA GLU A 125 -1.78 -12.72 -27.39
C GLU A 125 -0.34 -12.82 -26.91
N LYS A 126 0.23 -11.73 -26.38
CA LYS A 126 1.60 -11.72 -25.87
C LYS A 126 1.68 -12.42 -24.52
N GLN A 127 2.59 -13.39 -24.42
CA GLN A 127 2.91 -14.09 -23.16
C GLN A 127 4.21 -13.60 -22.50
N GLU A 128 4.76 -12.51 -23.00
CA GLU A 128 5.91 -11.82 -22.41
C GLU A 128 5.46 -11.00 -21.21
N SER A 129 6.43 -10.56 -20.40
CA SER A 129 6.16 -9.62 -19.32
C SER A 129 5.51 -8.36 -19.84
N GLN A 130 4.42 -7.95 -19.23
CA GLN A 130 3.69 -6.74 -19.58
C GLN A 130 3.32 -5.96 -18.32
N ASP A 131 3.29 -4.65 -18.45
CA ASP A 131 2.76 -3.74 -17.45
C ASP A 131 1.52 -3.03 -17.99
N GLY A 132 0.53 -2.81 -17.11
CA GLY A 132 -0.72 -2.18 -17.46
C GLY A 132 -1.35 -1.45 -16.28
N ARG A 133 -2.49 -0.81 -16.52
CA ARG A 133 -3.25 -0.07 -15.50
C ARG A 133 -4.74 -0.33 -15.61
N ILE A 134 -5.40 -0.53 -14.49
CA ILE A 134 -6.87 -0.63 -14.43
C ILE A 134 -7.43 0.71 -13.98
N LEU A 135 -8.23 1.35 -14.83
CA LEU A 135 -8.82 2.68 -14.60
C LEU A 135 -10.27 2.63 -14.10
N ALA A 136 -10.86 1.44 -14.04
CA ALA A 136 -12.28 1.25 -13.71
C ALA A 136 -12.66 1.64 -12.26
N TYR A 137 -11.68 1.87 -11.40
CA TYR A 137 -11.89 2.22 -9.99
C TYR A 137 -11.41 3.66 -9.72
N PRO A 138 -12.30 4.66 -9.65
CA PRO A 138 -11.95 6.07 -9.58
C PRO A 138 -11.04 6.43 -8.39
N ASP A 139 -11.26 5.77 -7.24
CA ASP A 139 -10.53 6.04 -5.99
C ASP A 139 -9.18 5.32 -5.91
N TYR A 140 -8.84 4.50 -6.90
CA TYR A 140 -7.62 3.71 -6.89
C TYR A 140 -6.83 3.89 -8.20
N ASN A 141 -5.51 3.90 -8.08
CA ASN A 141 -4.59 3.68 -9.18
C ASN A 141 -4.11 2.22 -9.07
N ILE A 142 -4.56 1.36 -10.00
CA ILE A 142 -4.20 -0.05 -9.97
C ILE A 142 -3.17 -0.32 -11.06
N ARG A 143 -1.94 -0.57 -10.66
CA ARG A 143 -0.87 -1.03 -11.56
C ARG A 143 -0.91 -2.55 -11.63
N VAL A 144 -0.76 -3.08 -12.81
CA VAL A 144 -0.78 -4.52 -13.08
C VAL A 144 0.51 -4.89 -13.78
N SER A 145 1.21 -5.88 -13.22
CA SER A 145 2.37 -6.48 -13.87
C SER A 145 2.10 -7.96 -14.11
N SER A 146 2.42 -8.44 -15.30
CA SER A 146 2.32 -9.85 -15.67
C SER A 146 3.69 -10.45 -15.95
N GLN A 147 3.89 -11.70 -15.55
CA GLN A 147 5.11 -12.47 -15.79
C GLN A 147 4.77 -13.92 -16.07
N LYS A 148 5.30 -14.47 -17.15
CA LYS A 148 5.16 -15.91 -17.44
C LYS A 148 5.92 -16.75 -16.41
N ASN A 149 5.28 -17.79 -15.90
CA ASN A 149 5.89 -18.85 -15.12
C ASN A 149 5.65 -20.23 -15.79
N VAL A 150 6.07 -21.32 -15.13
CA VAL A 150 5.96 -22.68 -15.66
C VAL A 150 4.51 -23.10 -15.91
N TYR A 151 3.55 -22.64 -15.08
CA TYR A 151 2.15 -23.06 -15.11
C TYR A 151 1.21 -22.03 -15.79
N GLY A 152 1.75 -20.90 -16.29
CA GLY A 152 0.97 -19.87 -16.98
C GLY A 152 1.49 -18.46 -16.71
N GLU A 153 0.62 -17.45 -16.80
CA GLU A 153 0.97 -16.07 -16.49
C GLU A 153 0.55 -15.71 -15.07
N LYS A 154 1.50 -15.29 -14.26
CA LYS A 154 1.28 -14.70 -12.94
C LYS A 154 0.99 -13.21 -13.10
N PHE A 155 0.02 -12.72 -12.32
CA PHE A 155 -0.30 -11.29 -12.22
C PHE A 155 -0.07 -10.78 -10.81
N VAL A 156 0.43 -9.55 -10.72
CA VAL A 156 0.51 -8.78 -9.47
C VAL A 156 -0.20 -7.45 -9.71
N LEU A 157 -1.25 -7.20 -8.94
CA LEU A 157 -1.99 -5.94 -8.98
C LEU A 157 -1.62 -5.15 -7.72
N ARG A 158 -0.98 -3.99 -7.89
CA ARG A 158 -0.72 -3.04 -6.82
C ARG A 158 -1.79 -1.97 -6.80
N LEU A 159 -2.49 -1.85 -5.69
CA LEU A 159 -3.59 -0.91 -5.54
C LEU A 159 -3.16 0.25 -4.66
N LEU A 160 -3.05 1.42 -5.26
CA LEU A 160 -2.75 2.68 -4.59
C LEU A 160 -4.02 3.52 -4.50
N LYS A 161 -4.42 3.88 -3.30
CA LYS A 161 -5.60 4.72 -3.08
C LYS A 161 -5.27 6.16 -3.49
N LYS A 162 -6.05 6.75 -4.43
CA LYS A 162 -5.81 8.10 -4.93
C LYS A 162 -6.08 9.19 -3.87
N ASN A 163 -7.11 8.98 -3.03
CA ASN A 163 -7.51 9.92 -2.00
C ASN A 163 -7.21 9.30 -0.62
N GLY A 164 -5.94 9.13 -0.30
CA GLY A 164 -5.51 8.80 1.06
C GLY A 164 -5.68 10.04 1.95
N ASN A 165 -6.32 9.90 3.13
CA ASN A 165 -6.21 10.93 4.15
C ASN A 165 -4.74 11.05 4.54
N ILE A 166 -4.13 12.19 4.22
CA ILE A 166 -2.79 12.50 4.69
C ILE A 166 -2.89 12.69 6.19
N ARG A 167 -2.14 11.92 6.95
CA ARG A 167 -2.06 12.11 8.40
C ARG A 167 -1.36 13.43 8.66
N GLN A 168 -1.87 14.18 9.63
CA GLN A 168 -1.17 15.38 10.07
C GLN A 168 0.17 14.98 10.70
N ILE A 169 1.19 15.80 10.50
CA ILE A 169 2.55 15.50 10.97
C ILE A 169 2.59 15.24 12.49
N PHE A 170 1.72 15.90 13.24
CA PHE A 170 1.61 15.75 14.70
C PHE A 170 0.92 14.45 15.13
N GLU A 171 0.27 13.73 14.21
CA GLU A 171 -0.37 12.42 14.45
C GLU A 171 0.58 11.25 14.17
N LEU A 172 1.81 11.52 13.67
CA LEU A 172 2.79 10.49 13.33
C LEU A 172 3.54 9.95 14.56
N GLY A 173 3.40 10.57 15.74
CA GLY A 173 3.98 10.12 16.99
C GLY A 173 5.48 10.40 17.13
N PHE A 174 6.02 11.39 16.42
CA PHE A 174 7.40 11.83 16.62
C PHE A 174 7.55 12.48 18.00
N PRO A 175 8.61 12.17 18.74
CA PRO A 175 8.90 12.88 19.99
C PRO A 175 9.25 14.35 19.67
N ASN A 176 8.60 15.30 20.36
CA ASN A 176 8.76 16.75 20.15
C ASN A 176 8.39 17.24 18.74
N ASP A 177 7.31 16.79 18.18
CA ASP A 177 6.83 17.05 16.82
C ASP A 177 6.89 18.51 16.41
N GLU A 178 6.42 19.42 17.28
CA GLU A 178 6.42 20.86 16.99
C GLU A 178 7.84 21.43 16.87
N GLN A 179 8.78 20.99 17.72
CA GLN A 179 10.17 21.41 17.63
C GLN A 179 10.88 20.83 16.41
N LEU A 180 10.57 19.56 16.05
CA LEU A 180 11.10 18.91 14.86
C LEU A 180 10.67 19.65 13.60
N VAL A 181 9.37 19.93 13.48
CA VAL A 181 8.80 20.67 12.35
C VAL A 181 9.42 22.06 12.22
N ARG A 182 9.48 22.83 13.30
CA ARG A 182 10.06 24.20 13.29
C ARG A 182 11.54 24.19 12.99
N LYS A 183 12.32 23.24 13.50
CA LYS A 183 13.76 23.19 13.31
C LYS A 183 14.19 22.61 11.97
N CYS A 184 13.48 21.59 11.48
CA CYS A 184 13.90 20.87 10.29
C CYS A 184 13.26 21.39 9.00
N PHE A 185 11.98 21.79 9.04
CA PHE A 185 11.23 22.04 7.82
C PHE A 185 11.00 23.53 7.51
N ASN A 186 11.18 24.43 8.47
CA ASN A 186 11.09 25.89 8.22
C ASN A 186 12.45 26.53 7.87
N LYS A 187 13.51 25.75 7.71
CA LYS A 187 14.82 26.28 7.31
C LYS A 187 14.87 26.47 5.80
N LYS A 188 15.31 27.66 5.39
CA LYS A 188 15.67 27.92 4.00
C LYS A 188 17.03 27.26 3.68
N ASN A 189 17.23 26.86 2.42
CA ASN A 189 18.47 26.30 1.92
C ASN A 189 18.94 25.05 2.71
N CYS A 190 18.07 24.08 2.92
CA CYS A 190 18.40 22.83 3.56
C CYS A 190 17.89 21.63 2.74
N ILE A 191 18.51 20.48 2.96
CA ILE A 191 18.04 19.19 2.45
C ILE A 191 17.57 18.37 3.66
N THR A 192 16.38 17.80 3.56
CA THR A 192 15.83 16.86 4.54
C THR A 192 15.79 15.49 3.92
N ILE A 193 16.42 14.49 4.55
CA ILE A 193 16.45 13.11 4.07
C ILE A 193 15.60 12.25 5.01
N VAL A 194 14.64 11.52 4.44
CA VAL A 194 13.85 10.50 5.14
C VAL A 194 14.30 9.13 4.68
N ALA A 195 14.94 8.38 5.56
CA ALA A 195 15.50 7.06 5.27
C ALA A 195 14.87 6.00 6.17
N ALA A 196 14.32 4.94 5.55
CA ALA A 196 13.76 3.78 6.25
C ALA A 196 13.62 2.60 5.28
N PRO A 197 13.46 1.36 5.75
CA PRO A 197 13.09 0.22 4.90
C PRO A 197 11.78 0.43 4.17
N THR A 198 11.49 -0.42 3.18
CA THR A 198 10.23 -0.37 2.43
C THR A 198 9.06 -0.72 3.37
N GLY A 199 7.97 0.05 3.32
CA GLY A 199 6.78 -0.17 4.15
C GLY A 199 6.79 0.56 5.50
N GLU A 200 7.92 1.16 5.93
CA GLU A 200 8.07 1.81 7.23
C GLU A 200 7.60 3.28 7.26
N GLY A 201 6.75 3.68 6.32
CA GLY A 201 6.07 4.98 6.37
C GLY A 201 6.84 6.18 5.82
N LYS A 202 7.90 6.00 5.00
CA LYS A 202 8.62 7.10 4.35
C LYS A 202 7.69 8.07 3.62
N THR A 203 6.88 7.55 2.70
CA THR A 203 5.92 8.33 1.90
C THR A 203 4.90 9.02 2.78
N THR A 204 4.37 8.32 3.80
CA THR A 204 3.45 8.92 4.78
C THR A 204 4.07 10.12 5.48
N THR A 205 5.33 10.00 5.92
CA THR A 205 6.07 11.08 6.58
C THR A 205 6.30 12.25 5.62
N LEU A 206 6.79 11.99 4.42
CA LEU A 206 7.04 13.02 3.40
C LEU A 206 5.77 13.78 3.04
N TYR A 207 4.67 13.07 2.80
CA TYR A 207 3.39 13.71 2.47
C TYR A 207 2.83 14.52 3.64
N SER A 208 2.97 14.04 4.87
CA SER A 208 2.57 14.82 6.06
C SER A 208 3.37 16.11 6.22
N ILE A 209 4.68 16.08 5.88
CA ILE A 209 5.54 17.28 5.88
C ILE A 209 5.11 18.25 4.79
N ILE A 210 4.92 17.75 3.57
CA ILE A 210 4.54 18.58 2.41
C ILE A 210 3.16 19.19 2.62
N ASP A 211 2.18 18.44 3.12
CA ASP A 211 0.85 18.95 3.43
C ASP A 211 0.88 20.05 4.51
N TYR A 212 1.69 19.85 5.55
CA TYR A 212 1.92 20.86 6.59
C TYR A 212 2.54 22.17 6.04
N LEU A 213 3.44 22.06 5.04
CA LEU A 213 4.11 23.20 4.41
C LEU A 213 3.30 23.82 3.28
N ASN A 214 2.26 23.14 2.80
CA ASN A 214 1.45 23.57 1.66
C ASN A 214 0.62 24.80 2.02
N ARG A 215 0.99 25.91 1.40
CA ARG A 215 0.32 27.22 1.55
C ARG A 215 0.25 27.90 0.18
N PRO A 216 -0.77 28.71 -0.09
CA PRO A 216 -0.93 29.38 -1.40
C PRO A 216 0.27 30.23 -1.85
N GLN A 217 1.14 30.63 -0.92
CA GLN A 217 2.31 31.47 -1.19
C GLN A 217 3.59 30.67 -1.45
N ILE A 218 3.54 29.34 -1.36
CA ILE A 218 4.72 28.47 -1.48
C ILE A 218 4.56 27.59 -2.73
N ASN A 219 5.52 27.68 -3.64
CA ASN A 219 5.58 26.83 -4.82
C ASN A 219 6.24 25.50 -4.47
N ILE A 220 5.41 24.48 -4.29
CA ILE A 220 5.86 23.12 -3.97
C ILE A 220 5.74 22.24 -5.21
N THR A 221 6.85 21.63 -5.62
CA THR A 221 6.86 20.65 -6.72
C THR A 221 7.36 19.31 -6.22
N THR A 222 6.70 18.23 -6.62
CA THR A 222 7.13 16.86 -6.33
C THR A 222 7.50 16.11 -7.62
N ILE A 223 8.47 15.18 -7.52
CA ILE A 223 8.86 14.27 -8.60
C ILE A 223 8.76 12.86 -8.02
N GLU A 224 7.86 12.04 -8.56
CA GLU A 224 7.45 10.78 -7.93
C GLU A 224 7.27 9.64 -8.96
N ASP A 225 7.51 8.40 -8.55
CA ASP A 225 7.31 7.20 -9.38
C ASP A 225 6.59 6.07 -8.59
N PRO A 226 5.24 6.10 -8.58
CA PRO A 226 4.29 7.11 -9.03
C PRO A 226 3.90 8.13 -7.95
N VAL A 227 3.05 9.09 -8.31
CA VAL A 227 2.27 9.89 -7.34
C VAL A 227 1.28 8.96 -6.61
N GLU A 228 1.49 8.75 -5.30
CA GLU A 228 0.63 7.87 -4.49
C GLU A 228 -0.68 8.55 -4.07
N ILE A 229 -0.62 9.83 -3.66
CA ILE A 229 -1.77 10.63 -3.24
C ILE A 229 -1.69 11.99 -3.93
N ARG A 230 -2.80 12.43 -4.51
CA ARG A 230 -2.90 13.79 -5.05
C ARG A 230 -3.19 14.77 -3.93
N ILE A 231 -2.42 15.86 -3.89
CA ILE A 231 -2.55 16.92 -2.90
C ILE A 231 -2.88 18.22 -3.64
N ASP A 232 -4.00 18.82 -3.30
CA ASP A 232 -4.40 20.09 -3.89
C ASP A 232 -3.38 21.19 -3.57
N GLY A 233 -3.08 22.02 -4.56
CA GLY A 233 -2.11 23.12 -4.42
C GLY A 233 -0.65 22.74 -4.69
N LEU A 234 -0.33 21.47 -5.01
CA LEU A 234 1.00 21.04 -5.39
C LEU A 234 1.16 20.84 -6.89
N ASN A 235 2.38 21.03 -7.38
CA ASN A 235 2.80 20.64 -8.72
C ASN A 235 3.41 19.22 -8.64
N GLN A 236 2.60 18.18 -8.81
CA GLN A 236 3.04 16.79 -8.70
C GLN A 236 3.38 16.23 -10.07
N ILE A 237 4.65 15.86 -10.29
CA ILE A 237 5.16 15.26 -11.52
C ILE A 237 5.27 13.75 -11.31
N GLU A 238 4.49 13.00 -12.07
CA GLU A 238 4.63 11.55 -12.15
C GLU A 238 5.62 11.18 -13.24
N MET A 239 6.64 10.38 -12.87
CA MET A 239 7.64 9.90 -13.81
C MET A 239 7.03 9.01 -14.88
N ASP A 240 7.52 9.13 -16.08
CA ASP A 240 7.20 8.24 -17.20
C ASP A 240 8.44 7.40 -17.61
N SER A 241 8.26 6.49 -18.57
CA SER A 241 9.36 5.63 -19.05
C SER A 241 10.41 6.37 -19.90
N LYS A 242 10.23 7.68 -20.18
CA LYS A 242 11.09 8.44 -21.09
C LYS A 242 11.98 9.45 -20.39
N THR A 243 11.65 9.82 -19.14
CA THR A 243 12.36 10.85 -18.37
C THR A 243 13.03 10.24 -17.14
N THR A 244 14.19 10.77 -16.75
CA THR A 244 14.88 10.39 -15.52
C THR A 244 14.54 11.36 -14.39
N PHE A 245 14.71 10.93 -13.13
CA PHE A 245 14.57 11.82 -11.96
C PHE A 245 15.51 13.04 -12.07
N SER A 246 16.75 12.83 -12.53
CA SER A 246 17.75 13.88 -12.76
C SER A 246 17.26 14.92 -13.78
N ASP A 247 16.72 14.47 -14.94
CA ASP A 247 16.22 15.40 -15.97
C ASP A 247 15.01 16.21 -15.48
N SER A 248 14.10 15.55 -14.77
CA SER A 248 12.94 16.20 -14.16
C SER A 248 13.37 17.23 -13.12
N LEU A 249 14.33 16.88 -12.26
CA LEU A 249 14.88 17.79 -11.24
C LEU A 249 15.54 19.02 -11.86
N ARG A 250 16.38 18.84 -12.90
CA ARG A 250 16.97 19.97 -13.63
C ARG A 250 15.92 20.90 -14.25
N THR A 251 14.79 20.34 -14.67
CA THR A 251 13.70 21.15 -15.23
C THR A 251 12.95 21.90 -14.14
N VAL A 252 12.64 21.24 -13.02
CA VAL A 252 11.95 21.84 -11.87
C VAL A 252 12.75 23.00 -11.28
N LEU A 253 14.07 22.89 -11.18
CA LEU A 253 14.95 23.96 -10.69
C LEU A 253 14.83 25.27 -11.49
N ARG A 254 14.32 25.24 -12.73
CA ARG A 254 14.07 26.42 -13.56
C ARG A 254 12.64 26.97 -13.46
N GLN A 255 11.80 26.34 -12.61
CA GLN A 255 10.39 26.71 -12.42
C GLN A 255 10.13 27.48 -11.12
N ASP A 256 11.17 28.09 -10.54
CA ASP A 256 11.10 28.88 -9.31
C ASP A 256 10.42 28.14 -8.15
N PRO A 257 10.86 26.93 -7.79
CA PRO A 257 10.29 26.20 -6.69
C PRO A 257 10.83 26.69 -5.35
N ASP A 258 9.96 26.80 -4.35
CA ASP A 258 10.36 27.05 -2.95
C ASP A 258 10.74 25.73 -2.26
N ILE A 259 10.01 24.63 -2.60
CA ILE A 259 10.22 23.30 -2.05
C ILE A 259 10.16 22.27 -3.17
N ILE A 260 11.13 21.37 -3.19
CA ILE A 260 11.14 20.21 -4.09
C ILE A 260 11.13 18.95 -3.25
N LEU A 261 10.18 18.04 -3.52
CA LEU A 261 10.19 16.68 -3.01
C LEU A 261 10.65 15.73 -4.13
N VAL A 262 11.73 15.00 -3.89
CA VAL A 262 12.16 13.89 -4.74
C VAL A 262 11.73 12.59 -4.06
N GLY A 263 10.83 11.83 -4.68
CA GLY A 263 10.21 10.66 -4.08
C GLY A 263 11.21 9.58 -3.72
N GLU A 264 12.26 9.42 -4.53
CA GLU A 264 13.38 8.50 -4.26
C GLU A 264 14.66 8.92 -4.98
N ILE A 265 15.80 8.50 -4.45
CA ILE A 265 17.12 8.67 -5.05
C ILE A 265 17.68 7.28 -5.33
N ARG A 266 17.74 6.88 -6.61
CA ARG A 266 18.21 5.57 -7.06
C ARG A 266 19.63 5.61 -7.60
N ASP A 267 20.09 6.74 -8.06
CA ASP A 267 21.34 6.91 -8.75
C ASP A 267 22.11 8.15 -8.25
N ARG A 268 23.40 8.19 -8.63
CA ARG A 268 24.30 9.26 -8.26
C ARG A 268 23.93 10.59 -8.92
N GLU A 269 23.44 10.55 -10.15
CA GLU A 269 23.06 11.75 -10.90
C GLU A 269 21.88 12.51 -10.25
N THR A 270 20.94 11.78 -9.65
CA THR A 270 19.84 12.38 -8.89
C THR A 270 20.32 12.94 -7.54
N ALA A 271 21.39 12.38 -6.97
CA ALA A 271 21.95 12.79 -5.68
C ALA A 271 22.88 14.03 -5.78
N GLU A 272 23.52 14.24 -6.93
CA GLU A 272 24.42 15.38 -7.27
C GLU A 272 23.65 16.56 -7.86
#